data_5f2c88e79649e08e5bb6230e1f520473
#
_entry.id   5f2c88e79649e08e5bb6230e1f520473
#
_cell.length_a   1.000
_cell.length_b   1.000
_cell.length_c   1.000
_cell.angle_alpha   90.00
_cell.angle_beta   90.00
_cell.angle_gamma   90.00
#
_symmetry.space_group_name_H-M   'P 1'
#
loop_
_entity.id
_entity.type
_entity.pdbx_description
1 polymer ?
#
loop_
_entity_poly.entity_id
_entity_poly.type
_entity_poly.pdbx_seq_one_letter_code
_entity_poly.pdbx_strand_id
1 'polypeptide(L)'
;MESARIARSNIRDIRDVSAADIDAVIFPGGFGAAKNLCDFAVKGAAATVNPDVVRLLKEMLAAGKPIGAICIAPALISAALGSDYAPLVTIGSDAGTAAEIEKTGAKHQNCSVTGVVVDRKNKLVTTPAYMLATRISEVCEGIDNCVREVVTLL
;
A
#
# COMPACT_ATOMS: atom_id res chain seq x y z
N MET A 1 -7.30 8.57 -17.52
CA MET A 1 -8.69 9.07 -17.56
C MET A 1 -9.50 8.71 -16.33
N GLU A 2 -9.57 7.45 -15.89
CA GLU A 2 -10.36 7.06 -14.71
C GLU A 2 -9.90 7.72 -13.40
N SER A 3 -8.60 7.77 -13.13
CA SER A 3 -8.08 8.46 -11.94
C SER A 3 -8.46 9.94 -11.91
N ALA A 4 -8.38 10.61 -13.06
CA ALA A 4 -8.79 12.02 -13.18
C ALA A 4 -10.29 12.20 -12.95
N ARG A 5 -11.13 11.27 -13.41
CA ARG A 5 -12.57 11.29 -13.20
C ARG A 5 -12.90 11.14 -11.70
N ILE A 6 -12.26 10.20 -11.02
CA ILE A 6 -12.48 9.95 -9.59
C ILE A 6 -11.98 11.15 -8.76
N ALA A 7 -10.81 11.69 -9.09
CA ALA A 7 -10.22 12.85 -8.42
C ALA A 7 -10.79 14.20 -8.91
N ARG A 8 -11.86 14.19 -9.72
CA ARG A 8 -12.50 15.40 -10.28
C ARG A 8 -11.51 16.32 -11.02
N SER A 9 -10.65 15.69 -11.81
CA SER A 9 -9.60 16.33 -12.65
C SER A 9 -8.44 16.99 -11.88
N ASN A 10 -8.45 17.01 -10.56
CA ASN A 10 -7.34 17.54 -9.79
C ASN A 10 -6.32 16.43 -9.51
N ILE A 11 -5.56 16.06 -10.53
CA ILE A 11 -4.48 15.05 -10.43
C ILE A 11 -3.17 15.61 -10.99
N ARG A 12 -2.06 15.04 -10.52
CA ARG A 12 -0.71 15.27 -11.06
C ARG A 12 -0.12 13.96 -11.55
N ASP A 13 0.80 14.03 -12.49
CA ASP A 13 1.63 12.87 -12.85
C ASP A 13 2.55 12.54 -11.68
N ILE A 14 2.69 11.25 -11.35
CA ILE A 14 3.55 10.80 -10.24
C ILE A 14 5.02 11.20 -10.46
N ARG A 15 5.44 11.38 -11.72
CA ARG A 15 6.79 11.86 -12.07
C ARG A 15 7.07 13.27 -11.56
N ASP A 16 6.02 14.08 -11.42
CA ASP A 16 6.08 15.46 -10.99
C ASP A 16 5.82 15.64 -9.48
N VAL A 17 5.75 14.53 -8.74
CA VAL A 17 5.51 14.52 -7.29
C VAL A 17 6.73 13.94 -6.58
N SER A 18 7.19 14.64 -5.55
CA SER A 18 8.26 14.22 -4.66
C SER A 18 7.80 14.16 -3.20
N ALA A 19 8.57 13.56 -2.34
CA ALA A 19 8.29 13.58 -0.90
C ALA A 19 8.32 15.00 -0.29
N ALA A 20 8.88 16.00 -0.97
CA ALA A 20 8.83 17.39 -0.50
C ALA A 20 7.45 18.04 -0.71
N ASP A 21 6.67 17.53 -1.66
CA ASP A 21 5.37 18.10 -2.03
C ASP A 21 4.20 17.58 -1.16
N ILE A 22 4.39 16.48 -0.44
CA ILE A 22 3.32 15.77 0.29
C ILE A 22 3.79 15.36 1.68
N ASP A 23 2.89 15.27 2.64
CA ASP A 23 3.19 14.83 4.01
C ASP A 23 2.94 13.36 4.24
N ALA A 24 2.06 12.75 3.45
CA ALA A 24 1.78 11.32 3.44
C ALA A 24 1.37 10.85 2.04
N VAL A 25 1.50 9.55 1.76
CA VAL A 25 0.96 8.93 0.55
C VAL A 25 0.12 7.70 0.91
N ILE A 26 -1.03 7.54 0.27
CA ILE A 26 -1.89 6.36 0.45
C ILE A 26 -2.16 5.70 -0.91
N PHE A 27 -1.93 4.40 -0.98
CA PHE A 27 -2.24 3.57 -2.14
C PHE A 27 -3.55 2.80 -1.89
N PRO A 28 -4.65 3.14 -2.59
CA PRO A 28 -5.97 2.56 -2.30
C PRO A 28 -6.17 1.12 -2.78
N GLY A 29 -5.25 0.58 -3.56
CA GLY A 29 -5.35 -0.78 -4.07
C GLY A 29 -6.14 -0.93 -5.36
N GLY A 30 -6.89 -2.03 -5.47
CA GLY A 30 -7.59 -2.42 -6.69
C GLY A 30 -6.66 -3.01 -7.77
N PHE A 31 -7.26 -3.48 -8.87
CA PHE A 31 -6.47 -4.06 -9.98
C PHE A 31 -5.50 -3.06 -10.63
N GLY A 32 -5.79 -1.76 -10.54
CA GLY A 32 -4.86 -0.72 -11.00
C GLY A 32 -3.53 -0.77 -10.28
N ALA A 33 -3.52 -0.99 -8.96
CA ALA A 33 -2.30 -1.17 -8.20
C ALA A 33 -1.58 -2.47 -8.61
N ALA A 34 -2.31 -3.59 -8.68
CA ALA A 34 -1.73 -4.92 -8.88
C ALA A 34 -1.37 -5.26 -10.34
N LYS A 35 -1.81 -4.47 -11.34
CA LYS A 35 -1.60 -4.72 -12.77
C LYS A 35 -0.98 -3.56 -13.54
N ASN A 36 -1.11 -2.31 -13.04
CA ASN A 36 -0.62 -1.11 -13.74
C ASN A 36 0.53 -0.44 -12.99
N LEU A 37 0.45 -0.35 -11.66
CA LEU A 37 1.56 0.17 -10.84
C LEU A 37 2.62 -0.89 -10.56
N CYS A 38 2.22 -2.16 -10.60
CA CYS A 38 3.10 -3.33 -10.63
C CYS A 38 2.42 -4.45 -11.41
N ASP A 39 3.07 -5.59 -11.57
CA ASP A 39 2.50 -6.79 -12.20
C ASP A 39 2.34 -7.97 -11.21
N PHE A 40 2.19 -7.66 -9.93
CA PHE A 40 2.07 -8.65 -8.85
C PHE A 40 0.91 -9.63 -9.05
N ALA A 41 -0.22 -9.17 -9.60
CA ALA A 41 -1.37 -10.03 -9.89
C ALA A 41 -1.07 -11.15 -10.92
N VAL A 42 0.03 -11.02 -11.66
CA VAL A 42 0.46 -11.98 -12.70
C VAL A 42 1.71 -12.74 -12.28
N LYS A 43 2.66 -12.06 -11.63
CA LYS A 43 4.01 -12.59 -11.35
C LYS A 43 4.26 -12.89 -9.87
N GLY A 44 3.31 -12.59 -8.97
CA GLY A 44 3.50 -12.78 -7.53
C GLY A 44 4.78 -12.11 -7.02
N ALA A 45 5.56 -12.84 -6.27
CA ALA A 45 6.82 -12.34 -5.69
C ALA A 45 7.88 -11.85 -6.70
N ALA A 46 7.81 -12.31 -7.96
CA ALA A 46 8.69 -11.86 -9.03
C ALA A 46 8.21 -10.58 -9.72
N ALA A 47 7.29 -9.85 -9.10
CA ALA A 47 6.69 -8.65 -9.66
C ALA A 47 7.71 -7.53 -9.89
N THR A 48 7.47 -6.79 -10.97
CA THR A 48 8.14 -5.53 -11.26
C THR A 48 7.22 -4.37 -10.90
N VAL A 49 7.74 -3.38 -10.20
CA VAL A 49 6.98 -2.18 -9.80
C VAL A 49 7.39 -1.01 -10.70
N ASN A 50 6.42 -0.15 -11.03
CA ASN A 50 6.67 1.08 -11.77
C ASN A 50 7.79 1.89 -11.10
N PRO A 51 8.83 2.30 -11.82
CA PRO A 51 10.01 2.97 -11.24
C PRO A 51 9.68 4.29 -10.53
N ASP A 52 8.68 5.05 -10.98
CA ASP A 52 8.29 6.30 -10.33
C ASP A 52 7.57 6.05 -8.99
N VAL A 53 6.85 4.93 -8.88
CA VAL A 53 6.28 4.46 -7.61
C VAL A 53 7.39 4.07 -6.65
N VAL A 54 8.37 3.28 -7.10
CA VAL A 54 9.52 2.89 -6.28
C VAL A 54 10.30 4.12 -5.80
N ARG A 55 10.55 5.08 -6.70
CA ARG A 55 11.21 6.34 -6.38
C ARG A 55 10.48 7.08 -5.26
N LEU A 56 9.18 7.33 -5.45
CA LEU A 56 8.38 8.06 -4.46
C LEU A 56 8.35 7.34 -3.10
N LEU A 57 8.17 6.03 -3.09
CA LEU A 57 8.19 5.23 -1.85
C LEU A 57 9.53 5.38 -1.10
N LYS A 58 10.66 5.28 -1.81
CA LYS A 58 11.99 5.44 -1.21
C LYS A 58 12.23 6.86 -0.71
N GLU A 59 11.75 7.87 -1.42
CA GLU A 59 11.80 9.27 -0.96
C GLU A 59 10.98 9.49 0.31
N MET A 60 9.76 8.93 0.39
CA MET A 60 8.91 9.01 1.58
C MET A 60 9.59 8.37 2.80
N LEU A 61 10.16 7.18 2.63
CA LEU A 61 10.92 6.51 3.69
C LEU A 61 12.13 7.32 4.13
N ALA A 62 12.91 7.84 3.19
CA ALA A 62 14.08 8.66 3.51
C ALA A 62 13.70 9.95 4.23
N ALA A 63 12.56 10.55 3.90
CA ALA A 63 12.02 11.73 4.59
C ALA A 63 11.32 11.41 5.91
N GLY A 64 11.18 10.14 6.28
CA GLY A 64 10.46 9.70 7.48
C GLY A 64 8.96 10.03 7.42
N LYS A 65 8.38 10.09 6.23
CA LYS A 65 6.96 10.40 6.00
C LYS A 65 6.10 9.15 5.87
N PRO A 66 4.87 9.15 6.41
CA PRO A 66 4.05 7.95 6.47
C PRO A 66 3.49 7.52 5.10
N ILE A 67 3.36 6.21 4.96
CA ILE A 67 2.83 5.54 3.79
C ILE A 67 1.64 4.68 4.23
N GLY A 68 0.48 4.83 3.58
CA GLY A 68 -0.68 3.95 3.74
C GLY A 68 -0.83 3.01 2.55
N ALA A 69 -1.25 1.76 2.79
CA ALA A 69 -1.58 0.83 1.72
C ALA A 69 -2.82 -0.02 2.08
N ILE A 70 -3.78 -0.06 1.17
CA ILE A 70 -5.11 -0.61 1.39
C ILE A 70 -5.36 -1.76 0.42
N CYS A 71 -6.11 -2.77 0.86
CA CYS A 71 -6.55 -3.91 0.06
C CYS A 71 -5.35 -4.72 -0.48
N ILE A 72 -5.10 -4.71 -1.80
CA ILE A 72 -3.96 -5.39 -2.44
C ILE A 72 -2.70 -4.51 -2.54
N ALA A 73 -2.79 -3.21 -2.26
CA ALA A 73 -1.64 -2.31 -2.35
C ALA A 73 -0.45 -2.70 -1.44
N PRO A 74 -0.63 -3.34 -0.27
CA PRO A 74 0.50 -3.87 0.50
C PRO A 74 1.40 -4.83 -0.29
N ALA A 75 0.87 -5.57 -1.27
CA ALA A 75 1.66 -6.42 -2.15
C ALA A 75 2.57 -5.60 -3.09
N LEU A 76 2.08 -4.46 -3.60
CA LEU A 76 2.90 -3.51 -4.37
C LEU A 76 4.02 -2.94 -3.50
N ILE A 77 3.71 -2.51 -2.27
CA ILE A 77 4.72 -2.00 -1.32
C ILE A 77 5.79 -3.06 -1.04
N SER A 78 5.35 -4.31 -0.82
CA SER A 78 6.25 -5.44 -0.56
C SER A 78 7.16 -5.74 -1.74
N ALA A 79 6.64 -5.73 -2.96
CA ALA A 79 7.43 -5.91 -4.18
C ALA A 79 8.43 -4.76 -4.41
N ALA A 80 8.07 -3.52 -4.01
CA ALA A 80 8.94 -2.36 -4.17
C ALA A 80 10.06 -2.27 -3.12
N LEU A 81 9.81 -2.72 -1.90
CA LEU A 81 10.63 -2.42 -0.72
C LEU A 81 11.11 -3.66 0.04
N GLY A 82 10.58 -4.85 -0.27
CA GLY A 82 10.75 -6.05 0.55
C GLY A 82 12.21 -6.41 0.83
N SER A 83 13.05 -6.44 -0.20
CA SER A 83 14.47 -6.80 -0.09
C SER A 83 15.30 -5.81 0.73
N ASP A 84 14.95 -4.51 0.66
CA ASP A 84 15.78 -3.44 1.23
C ASP A 84 15.32 -3.03 2.65
N TYR A 85 14.01 -3.09 2.93
CA TYR A 85 13.41 -2.52 4.13
C TYR A 85 12.68 -3.55 5.01
N ALA A 86 12.38 -4.75 4.49
CA ALA A 86 11.62 -5.81 5.14
C ALA A 86 10.34 -5.28 5.85
N PRO A 87 9.45 -4.55 5.11
CA PRO A 87 8.29 -3.91 5.71
C PRO A 87 7.32 -4.94 6.31
N LEU A 88 6.69 -4.58 7.44
CA LEU A 88 5.60 -5.34 8.03
C LEU A 88 4.27 -4.88 7.43
N VAL A 89 3.55 -5.79 6.78
CA VAL A 89 2.30 -5.48 6.07
C VAL A 89 1.19 -6.49 6.35
N THR A 90 -0.04 -6.12 6.00
CA THR A 90 -1.15 -7.06 5.93
C THR A 90 -1.94 -6.90 4.62
N ILE A 91 -2.46 -8.03 4.12
CA ILE A 91 -3.56 -8.09 3.14
C ILE A 91 -4.78 -8.83 3.73
N GLY A 92 -4.79 -9.04 5.04
CA GLY A 92 -5.79 -9.83 5.74
C GLY A 92 -5.28 -11.20 6.15
N SER A 93 -5.93 -12.28 5.72
CA SER A 93 -5.60 -13.64 6.14
C SER A 93 -5.46 -14.65 5.00
N ASP A 94 -5.40 -14.20 3.75
CA ASP A 94 -5.17 -15.10 2.61
C ASP A 94 -3.73 -15.61 2.61
N ALA A 95 -3.58 -16.90 2.91
CA ALA A 95 -2.28 -17.54 3.07
C ALA A 95 -1.47 -17.58 1.76
N GLY A 96 -2.14 -17.66 0.60
CA GLY A 96 -1.48 -17.69 -0.70
C GLY A 96 -0.80 -16.37 -1.01
N THR A 97 -1.55 -15.27 -0.91
CA THR A 97 -1.01 -13.92 -1.13
C THR A 97 0.02 -13.55 -0.06
N ALA A 98 -0.20 -13.93 1.21
CA ALA A 98 0.76 -13.72 2.28
C ALA A 98 2.12 -14.38 1.98
N ALA A 99 2.11 -15.64 1.52
CA ALA A 99 3.33 -16.35 1.14
C ALA A 99 4.07 -15.67 -0.02
N GLU A 100 3.35 -15.12 -1.02
CA GLU A 100 3.98 -14.36 -2.11
C GLU A 100 4.58 -13.04 -1.61
N ILE A 101 3.92 -12.36 -0.68
CA ILE A 101 4.45 -11.16 -0.01
C ILE A 101 5.76 -11.48 0.74
N GLU A 102 5.78 -12.55 1.52
CA GLU A 102 6.96 -12.94 2.30
C GLU A 102 8.16 -13.32 1.41
N LYS A 103 7.94 -13.91 0.24
CA LYS A 103 8.99 -14.18 -0.73
C LYS A 103 9.68 -12.91 -1.26
N THR A 104 9.05 -11.75 -1.19
CA THR A 104 9.69 -10.47 -1.57
C THR A 104 10.69 -9.98 -0.51
N GLY A 105 10.72 -10.59 0.67
CA GLY A 105 11.50 -10.14 1.83
C GLY A 105 10.70 -9.28 2.83
N ALA A 106 9.45 -8.97 2.53
CA ALA A 106 8.53 -8.34 3.47
C ALA A 106 8.06 -9.34 4.55
N LYS A 107 7.45 -8.82 5.61
CA LYS A 107 6.81 -9.63 6.66
C LYS A 107 5.30 -9.45 6.58
N HIS A 108 4.56 -10.55 6.63
CA HIS A 108 3.10 -10.50 6.67
C HIS A 108 2.59 -10.74 8.09
N GLN A 109 1.54 -9.99 8.48
CA GLN A 109 0.81 -10.21 9.72
C GLN A 109 -0.68 -10.29 9.42
N ASN A 110 -1.34 -11.36 9.89
CA ASN A 110 -2.78 -11.48 9.77
C ASN A 110 -3.49 -10.35 10.52
N CYS A 111 -4.59 -9.88 9.94
CA CYS A 111 -5.36 -8.78 10.47
C CYS A 111 -6.86 -9.02 10.24
N SER A 112 -7.70 -8.53 11.15
CA SER A 112 -9.16 -8.52 10.95
C SER A 112 -9.55 -7.51 9.87
N VAL A 113 -10.78 -7.64 9.37
CA VAL A 113 -11.30 -6.82 8.26
C VAL A 113 -11.27 -5.31 8.53
N THR A 114 -11.51 -4.90 9.78
CA THR A 114 -11.50 -3.48 10.20
C THR A 114 -10.17 -3.07 10.84
N GLY A 115 -9.27 -4.04 11.02
CA GLY A 115 -7.98 -3.80 11.66
C GLY A 115 -6.94 -3.15 10.75
N VAL A 116 -5.85 -2.74 11.36
CA VAL A 116 -4.67 -2.21 10.68
C VAL A 116 -3.40 -2.86 11.22
N VAL A 117 -2.38 -2.92 10.40
CA VAL A 117 -1.02 -3.27 10.81
C VAL A 117 -0.13 -2.06 10.62
N VAL A 118 0.60 -1.68 11.68
CA VAL A 118 1.45 -0.50 11.70
C VAL A 118 2.91 -0.93 11.83
N ASP A 119 3.69 -0.68 10.81
CA ASP A 119 5.14 -0.77 10.82
C ASP A 119 5.73 0.59 11.25
N ARG A 120 6.00 0.74 12.54
CA ARG A 120 6.51 2.01 13.08
C ARG A 120 7.92 2.34 12.61
N LYS A 121 8.72 1.33 12.27
CA LYS A 121 10.09 1.51 11.77
C LYS A 121 10.08 2.19 10.40
N ASN A 122 9.21 1.71 9.52
CA ASN A 122 9.08 2.20 8.14
C ASN A 122 7.95 3.23 8.00
N LYS A 123 7.26 3.61 9.08
CA LYS A 123 6.07 4.48 9.06
C LYS A 123 5.03 4.03 8.02
N LEU A 124 4.76 2.73 7.97
CA LEU A 124 3.84 2.13 7.03
C LEU A 124 2.60 1.62 7.76
N VAL A 125 1.41 1.93 7.22
CA VAL A 125 0.12 1.47 7.74
C VAL A 125 -0.62 0.71 6.65
N THR A 126 -1.10 -0.50 6.96
CA THR A 126 -1.82 -1.33 5.99
C THR A 126 -3.12 -1.87 6.55
N THR A 127 -4.14 -2.05 5.70
CA THR A 127 -5.44 -2.59 6.05
C THR A 127 -6.00 -3.46 4.91
N PRO A 128 -6.71 -4.56 5.22
CA PRO A 128 -7.15 -5.53 4.20
C PRO A 128 -8.31 -5.05 3.31
N ALA A 129 -9.23 -4.20 3.81
CA ALA A 129 -10.40 -3.77 3.07
C ALA A 129 -11.10 -4.93 2.33
N TYR A 130 -11.32 -4.84 1.02
CA TYR A 130 -12.00 -5.86 0.22
C TYR A 130 -11.27 -7.21 0.09
N MET A 131 -10.07 -7.35 0.60
CA MET A 131 -9.43 -8.69 0.71
C MET A 131 -10.18 -9.59 1.70
N LEU A 132 -10.90 -9.02 2.67
CA LEU A 132 -11.68 -9.75 3.68
C LEU A 132 -13.14 -9.29 3.79
N ALA A 133 -13.43 -8.02 3.47
CA ALA A 133 -14.73 -7.41 3.72
C ALA A 133 -15.84 -8.05 2.89
N THR A 134 -16.96 -8.30 3.54
CA THR A 134 -18.22 -8.72 2.92
C THR A 134 -19.25 -7.59 2.84
N ARG A 135 -19.01 -6.49 3.58
CA ARG A 135 -19.89 -5.31 3.65
C ARG A 135 -19.09 -4.04 3.45
N ILE A 136 -19.72 -3.05 2.80
CA ILE A 136 -19.10 -1.74 2.60
C ILE A 136 -18.80 -1.00 3.91
N SER A 137 -19.57 -1.23 4.96
CA SER A 137 -19.33 -0.66 6.29
C SER A 137 -18.01 -1.13 6.91
N GLU A 138 -17.66 -2.41 6.74
CA GLU A 138 -16.40 -2.97 7.20
C GLU A 138 -15.20 -2.33 6.46
N VAL A 139 -15.37 -2.13 5.14
CA VAL A 139 -14.36 -1.44 4.32
C VAL A 139 -14.17 -0.01 4.80
N CYS A 140 -15.25 0.71 5.03
CA CYS A 140 -15.23 2.09 5.49
C CYS A 140 -14.49 2.21 6.83
N GLU A 141 -14.84 1.36 7.81
CA GLU A 141 -14.21 1.34 9.13
C GLU A 141 -12.71 1.02 9.06
N GLY A 142 -12.31 -0.02 8.30
CA GLY A 142 -10.90 -0.39 8.13
C GLY A 142 -10.09 0.72 7.45
N ILE A 143 -10.64 1.37 6.43
CA ILE A 143 -9.98 2.49 5.74
C ILE A 143 -9.87 3.71 6.67
N ASP A 144 -10.92 4.04 7.44
CA ASP A 144 -10.91 5.14 8.39
C ASP A 144 -9.83 4.95 9.46
N ASN A 145 -9.73 3.72 10.01
CA ASN A 145 -8.67 3.35 10.94
C ASN A 145 -7.28 3.49 10.31
N CYS A 146 -7.10 3.04 9.07
CA CYS A 146 -5.83 3.18 8.35
C CYS A 146 -5.45 4.66 8.16
N VAL A 147 -6.38 5.49 7.73
CA VAL A 147 -6.13 6.94 7.54
C VAL A 147 -5.78 7.61 8.86
N ARG A 148 -6.50 7.29 9.95
CA ARG A 148 -6.20 7.82 11.29
C ARG A 148 -4.80 7.47 11.75
N GLU A 149 -4.38 6.21 11.58
CA GLU A 149 -3.02 5.80 11.94
C GLU A 149 -1.95 6.47 11.07
N VAL A 150 -2.20 6.65 9.76
CA VAL A 150 -1.30 7.41 8.88
C VAL A 150 -1.13 8.84 9.39
N VAL A 151 -2.23 9.52 9.75
CA VAL A 151 -2.20 10.88 10.30
C VAL A 151 -1.46 10.93 11.65
N THR A 152 -1.58 9.89 12.48
CA THR A 152 -0.86 9.82 13.77
C THR A 152 0.65 9.71 13.60
N LEU A 153 1.12 9.24 12.43
CA LEU A 153 2.54 9.09 12.14
C LEU A 153 3.18 10.34 11.48
N LEU A 154 2.39 11.37 11.14
CA LEU A 154 2.90 12.65 10.67
C LEU A 154 3.76 13.34 11.74
#